data_5e5b391fc4f58f8bbcda341f4d76cbd2
#
_entry.id   5e5b391fc4f58f8bbcda341f4d76cbd2
#
_cell.length_a   1.000
_cell.length_b   1.000
_cell.length_c   1.000
_cell.angle_alpha   90.00
_cell.angle_beta   90.00
_cell.angle_gamma   90.00
#
_symmetry.space_group_name_H-M   'P 1'
#
loop_
_entity.id
_entity.type
_entity.pdbx_description
1 polymer ?
#
loop_
_entity_poly.entity_id
_entity_poly.type
_entity_poly.pdbx_seq_one_letter_code
_entity_poly.pdbx_strand_id
1 'polypeptide(L)'
;RVGGWDRDPQGYYMGGNNLALRPDDMLKIGQMVLNGGMYDGQQIISEQWLSESFRTYTRSNYNPYDYGYMWWKKPVGSYDVSFAWGYGGQYIFMIPALDAVVVITGALQQATDSRSYKEPVFTLLREEVIPYLTNRADAGY
;
A
#
# COMPACT_ATOMS: atom_id res chain seq x y z
N ARG A 1 -16.92 -7.79 3.67
CA ARG A 1 -16.81 -8.70 4.83
C ARG A 1 -15.34 -9.01 5.03
N VAL A 2 -14.78 -8.59 6.16
CA VAL A 2 -13.40 -8.93 6.54
C VAL A 2 -13.34 -10.45 6.72
N GLY A 3 -12.34 -11.10 6.11
CA GLY A 3 -12.14 -12.55 6.20
C GLY A 3 -11.78 -12.99 7.61
N GLY A 4 -10.54 -13.34 7.87
CA GLY A 4 -10.02 -13.60 9.21
C GLY A 4 -9.12 -12.46 9.66
N TRP A 5 -9.10 -12.20 10.96
CA TRP A 5 -8.09 -11.35 11.58
C TRP A 5 -7.70 -11.93 12.93
N ASP A 6 -6.45 -12.31 13.07
CA ASP A 6 -5.96 -12.97 14.27
C ASP A 6 -5.91 -11.99 15.45
N ARG A 7 -6.06 -12.57 16.65
CA ARG A 7 -5.97 -11.83 17.90
C ARG A 7 -4.81 -12.34 18.73
N ASP A 8 -4.24 -11.47 19.53
CA ASP A 8 -3.26 -11.81 20.53
C ASP A 8 -3.91 -12.53 21.75
N PRO A 9 -3.13 -13.07 22.69
CA PRO A 9 -3.67 -13.73 23.88
C PRO A 9 -4.53 -12.81 24.79
N GLN A 10 -4.42 -11.49 24.66
CA GLN A 10 -5.21 -10.50 25.36
C GLN A 10 -6.54 -10.16 24.65
N GLY A 11 -6.74 -10.69 23.43
CA GLY A 11 -7.93 -10.50 22.61
C GLY A 11 -7.90 -9.30 21.68
N TYR A 12 -6.79 -8.57 21.58
CA TYR A 12 -6.64 -7.46 20.64
C TYR A 12 -6.28 -7.98 19.24
N TYR A 13 -6.77 -7.33 18.21
CA TYR A 13 -6.41 -7.64 16.84
C TYR A 13 -4.92 -7.36 16.56
N MET A 14 -4.26 -8.28 15.86
CA MET A 14 -2.85 -8.12 15.48
C MET A 14 -2.70 -7.06 14.39
N GLY A 15 -2.32 -5.84 14.77
CA GLY A 15 -2.24 -4.70 13.84
C GLY A 15 -1.18 -4.83 12.75
N GLY A 16 -0.19 -5.71 12.92
CA GLY A 16 0.95 -5.83 12.00
C GLY A 16 0.81 -6.88 10.90
N ASN A 17 -0.12 -7.84 11.02
CA ASN A 17 -0.24 -8.96 10.09
C ASN A 17 -1.57 -9.70 10.22
N ASN A 18 -1.73 -10.75 9.38
CA ASN A 18 -2.82 -11.74 9.43
C ASN A 18 -4.24 -11.18 9.27
N LEU A 19 -4.38 -9.98 8.68
CA LEU A 19 -5.68 -9.47 8.25
C LEU A 19 -5.97 -9.95 6.82
N ALA A 20 -6.99 -10.79 6.67
CA ALA A 20 -7.44 -11.26 5.36
C ALA A 20 -8.45 -10.27 4.75
N LEU A 21 -8.08 -9.67 3.63
CA LEU A 21 -8.88 -8.71 2.87
C LEU A 21 -9.09 -9.16 1.43
N ARG A 22 -10.21 -8.76 0.86
CA ARG A 22 -10.42 -8.82 -0.59
C ARG A 22 -9.67 -7.65 -1.26
N PRO A 23 -9.23 -7.79 -2.53
CA PRO A 23 -8.60 -6.69 -3.25
C PRO A 23 -9.42 -5.40 -3.24
N ASP A 24 -10.75 -5.49 -3.39
CA ASP A 24 -11.65 -4.33 -3.33
C ASP A 24 -11.63 -3.63 -1.96
N ASP A 25 -11.49 -4.38 -0.87
CA ASP A 25 -11.40 -3.79 0.47
C ASP A 25 -10.02 -3.16 0.71
N MET A 26 -8.96 -3.74 0.15
CA MET A 26 -7.62 -3.13 0.14
C MET A 26 -7.63 -1.80 -0.64
N LEU A 27 -8.33 -1.77 -1.78
CA LEU A 27 -8.50 -0.54 -2.58
C LEU A 27 -9.19 0.57 -1.78
N LYS A 28 -10.27 0.24 -1.04
CA LYS A 28 -10.97 1.19 -0.17
C LYS A 28 -10.08 1.75 0.93
N ILE A 29 -9.21 0.92 1.52
CA ILE A 29 -8.24 1.39 2.50
C ILE A 29 -7.27 2.38 1.87
N GLY A 30 -6.69 2.05 0.72
CA GLY A 30 -5.80 2.96 0.00
C GLY A 30 -6.49 4.27 -0.38
N GLN A 31 -7.73 4.20 -0.87
CA GLN A 31 -8.53 5.38 -1.24
C GLN A 31 -8.84 6.26 -0.01
N MET A 32 -9.24 5.66 1.10
CA MET A 32 -9.44 6.38 2.36
C MET A 32 -8.17 7.12 2.78
N VAL A 33 -7.04 6.47 2.73
CA VAL A 33 -5.74 7.07 3.08
C VAL A 33 -5.39 8.21 2.13
N LEU A 34 -5.55 8.02 0.82
CA LEU A 34 -5.29 9.03 -0.20
C LEU A 34 -6.20 10.26 -0.03
N ASN A 35 -7.44 10.04 0.43
CA ASN A 35 -8.43 11.09 0.74
C ASN A 35 -8.25 11.68 2.15
N GLY A 36 -7.05 11.69 2.73
CA GLY A 36 -6.80 12.30 4.03
C GLY A 36 -7.51 11.62 5.21
N GLY A 37 -7.82 10.34 5.08
CA GLY A 37 -8.51 9.55 6.10
C GLY A 37 -10.03 9.59 6.04
N MET A 38 -10.58 10.20 4.99
CA MET A 38 -12.01 10.27 4.73
C MET A 38 -12.53 9.06 3.95
N TYR A 39 -13.64 8.50 4.38
CA TYR A 39 -14.35 7.47 3.64
C TYR A 39 -15.87 7.64 3.83
N ASP A 40 -16.61 7.63 2.73
CA ASP A 40 -18.07 7.81 2.71
C ASP A 40 -18.55 9.03 3.51
N GLY A 41 -17.86 10.16 3.36
CA GLY A 41 -18.16 11.43 4.04
C GLY A 41 -17.80 11.45 5.53
N GLN A 42 -17.16 10.43 6.07
CA GLN A 42 -16.76 10.35 7.47
C GLN A 42 -15.23 10.36 7.61
N GLN A 43 -14.73 11.07 8.61
CA GLN A 43 -13.32 11.03 9.01
C GLN A 43 -13.08 9.74 9.81
N ILE A 44 -12.43 8.74 9.19
CA ILE A 44 -12.12 7.45 9.81
C ILE A 44 -10.77 7.52 10.55
N ILE A 45 -9.79 8.16 9.93
CA ILE A 45 -8.46 8.39 10.51
C ILE A 45 -8.16 9.89 10.37
N SER A 46 -7.64 10.53 11.42
CA SER A 46 -7.31 11.96 11.34
C SER A 46 -6.18 12.23 10.35
N GLU A 47 -6.25 13.34 9.63
CA GLU A 47 -5.18 13.80 8.74
C GLU A 47 -3.85 13.95 9.48
N GLN A 48 -3.89 14.43 10.74
CA GLN A 48 -2.71 14.57 11.57
C GLN A 48 -2.03 13.20 11.80
N TRP A 49 -2.81 12.16 12.11
CA TRP A 49 -2.27 10.81 12.29
C TRP A 49 -1.70 10.25 11.00
N LEU A 50 -2.37 10.44 9.86
CA LEU A 50 -1.85 10.02 8.56
C LEU A 50 -0.54 10.74 8.24
N SER A 51 -0.50 12.06 8.39
CA SER A 51 0.73 12.84 8.19
C SER A 51 1.88 12.32 9.06
N GLU A 52 1.61 12.04 10.34
CA GLU A 52 2.60 11.46 11.24
C GLU A 52 3.01 10.05 10.80
N SER A 53 2.06 9.20 10.40
CA SER A 53 2.35 7.82 9.99
C SER A 53 3.18 7.72 8.71
N PHE A 54 3.11 8.72 7.84
CA PHE A 54 3.89 8.79 6.61
C PHE A 54 5.27 9.44 6.79
N ARG A 55 5.62 9.95 7.96
CA ARG A 55 6.99 10.44 8.19
C ARG A 55 7.99 9.30 8.11
N THR A 56 9.18 9.57 7.61
CA THR A 56 10.28 8.60 7.63
C THR A 56 10.90 8.56 9.01
N TYR A 57 10.76 7.44 9.70
CA TYR A 57 11.39 7.22 11.02
C TYR A 57 12.63 6.34 10.91
N THR A 58 12.68 5.48 9.91
CA THR A 58 13.81 4.58 9.71
C THR A 58 13.98 4.23 8.24
N ARG A 59 15.15 3.71 7.91
CA ARG A 59 15.42 3.04 6.64
C ARG A 59 15.59 1.56 6.91
N SER A 60 15.05 0.76 6.00
CA SER A 60 15.21 -0.69 6.10
C SER A 60 16.67 -1.10 5.92
N ASN A 61 17.14 -2.02 6.75
CA ASN A 61 18.44 -2.67 6.56
C ASN A 61 18.43 -3.75 5.45
N TYR A 62 17.23 -4.12 4.96
CA TYR A 62 17.03 -5.19 3.98
C TYR A 62 16.76 -4.68 2.56
N ASN A 63 16.44 -3.39 2.42
CA ASN A 63 16.11 -2.77 1.15
C ASN A 63 16.32 -1.23 1.27
N PRO A 64 16.46 -0.50 0.15
CA PRO A 64 16.66 0.94 0.17
C PRO A 64 15.36 1.73 0.35
N TYR A 65 14.39 1.22 1.14
CA TYR A 65 13.10 1.87 1.35
C TYR A 65 13.08 2.63 2.67
N ASP A 66 12.45 3.78 2.63
CA ASP A 66 12.09 4.52 3.82
C ASP A 66 10.85 3.88 4.48
N TYR A 67 10.74 4.00 5.80
CA TYR A 67 9.63 3.41 6.55
C TYR A 67 9.07 4.38 7.59
N GLY A 68 7.75 4.54 7.56
CA GLY A 68 6.96 5.23 8.57
C GLY A 68 6.26 4.24 9.51
N TYR A 69 5.09 4.63 10.04
CA TYR A 69 4.26 3.69 10.79
C TYR A 69 3.43 2.84 9.83
N MET A 70 3.88 1.61 9.56
CA MET A 70 3.27 0.61 8.67
C MET A 70 3.34 0.94 7.17
N TRP A 71 3.96 2.06 6.78
CA TRP A 71 4.08 2.49 5.41
C TRP A 71 5.52 2.47 4.93
N TRP A 72 5.75 1.74 3.86
CA TRP A 72 6.99 1.79 3.08
C TRP A 72 6.94 2.94 2.10
N LYS A 73 8.08 3.52 1.78
CA LYS A 73 8.20 4.58 0.78
C LYS A 73 9.38 4.34 -0.14
N LYS A 74 9.17 4.56 -1.42
CA LYS A 74 10.20 4.46 -2.45
C LYS A 74 9.77 5.27 -3.67
N PRO A 75 10.66 6.03 -4.31
CA PRO A 75 10.37 6.61 -5.62
C PRO A 75 10.26 5.49 -6.67
N VAL A 76 9.29 5.63 -7.59
CA VAL A 76 9.11 4.77 -8.76
C VAL A 76 9.00 5.68 -9.98
N GLY A 77 10.04 5.67 -10.84
CA GLY A 77 10.19 6.71 -11.84
C GLY A 77 10.35 8.08 -11.19
N SER A 78 9.55 9.04 -11.62
CA SER A 78 9.50 10.41 -11.06
C SER A 78 8.47 10.59 -9.94
N TYR A 79 7.80 9.53 -9.50
CA TYR A 79 6.71 9.60 -8.53
C TYR A 79 7.14 9.08 -7.16
N ASP A 80 6.77 9.81 -6.11
CA ASP A 80 6.83 9.31 -4.75
C ASP A 80 5.70 8.33 -4.51
N VAL A 81 6.05 7.10 -4.14
CA VAL A 81 5.10 6.01 -3.90
C VAL A 81 5.20 5.56 -2.46
N SER A 82 4.07 5.61 -1.76
CA SER A 82 3.91 4.99 -0.45
C SER A 82 3.12 3.70 -0.58
N PHE A 83 3.48 2.68 0.21
CA PHE A 83 2.80 1.40 0.08
C PHE A 83 2.79 0.59 1.37
N ALA A 84 1.69 -0.15 1.58
CA ALA A 84 1.66 -1.30 2.45
C ALA A 84 2.15 -2.53 1.69
N TRP A 85 2.91 -3.39 2.36
CA TRP A 85 3.49 -4.59 1.76
C TRP A 85 3.34 -5.78 2.70
N GLY A 86 2.64 -6.80 2.23
CA GLY A 86 2.45 -8.07 2.90
C GLY A 86 3.23 -9.20 2.26
N TYR A 87 3.44 -10.26 3.06
CA TYR A 87 4.07 -11.49 2.59
C TYR A 87 3.33 -12.07 1.38
N GLY A 88 4.09 -12.64 0.42
CA GLY A 88 3.51 -13.23 -0.79
C GLY A 88 3.14 -12.23 -1.89
N GLY A 89 3.58 -10.97 -1.80
CA GLY A 89 3.36 -9.98 -2.86
C GLY A 89 2.00 -9.29 -2.77
N GLN A 90 1.51 -9.04 -1.56
CA GLN A 90 0.32 -8.24 -1.33
C GLN A 90 0.72 -6.78 -1.19
N TYR A 91 0.17 -5.90 -2.02
CA TYR A 91 0.50 -4.47 -2.01
C TYR A 91 -0.74 -3.59 -2.09
N ILE A 92 -0.68 -2.47 -1.37
CA ILE A 92 -1.53 -1.30 -1.59
C ILE A 92 -0.57 -0.15 -1.89
N PHE A 93 -0.47 0.27 -3.13
CA PHE A 93 0.33 1.42 -3.54
C PHE A 93 -0.54 2.67 -3.58
N MET A 94 -0.01 3.77 -3.08
CA MET A 94 -0.60 5.11 -3.18
C MET A 94 0.37 6.00 -3.94
N ILE A 95 -0.14 6.66 -4.97
CA ILE A 95 0.60 7.57 -5.85
C ILE A 95 -0.12 8.93 -5.82
N PRO A 96 0.12 9.78 -4.80
CA PRO A 96 -0.66 11.00 -4.60
C PRO A 96 -0.63 11.96 -5.79
N ALA A 97 0.50 12.07 -6.48
CA ALA A 97 0.64 12.93 -7.65
C ALA A 97 -0.23 12.51 -8.85
N LEU A 98 -0.75 11.28 -8.85
CA LEU A 98 -1.67 10.76 -9.87
C LEU A 98 -3.08 10.51 -9.32
N ASP A 99 -3.33 10.91 -8.07
CA ASP A 99 -4.58 10.60 -7.36
C ASP A 99 -4.98 9.12 -7.50
N ALA A 100 -4.02 8.22 -7.36
CA ALA A 100 -4.18 6.81 -7.70
C ALA A 100 -3.83 5.85 -6.57
N VAL A 101 -4.64 4.81 -6.46
CA VAL A 101 -4.38 3.63 -5.63
C VAL A 101 -4.27 2.40 -6.53
N VAL A 102 -3.24 1.61 -6.33
CA VAL A 102 -3.02 0.35 -7.05
C VAL A 102 -2.92 -0.78 -6.05
N VAL A 103 -3.73 -1.81 -6.23
CA VAL A 103 -3.68 -3.02 -5.41
C VAL A 103 -3.15 -4.18 -6.25
N ILE A 104 -2.16 -4.88 -5.71
CA ILE A 104 -1.63 -6.10 -6.30
C ILE A 104 -1.72 -7.20 -5.26
N THR A 105 -2.18 -8.38 -5.68
CA THR A 105 -2.21 -9.58 -4.84
C THR A 105 -1.43 -10.70 -5.52
N GLY A 106 -0.55 -11.34 -4.78
CA GLY A 106 0.24 -12.49 -5.22
C GLY A 106 -0.29 -13.81 -4.66
N ALA A 107 0.15 -14.92 -5.26
CA ALA A 107 -0.16 -16.26 -4.79
C ALA A 107 0.82 -16.66 -3.67
N LEU A 108 0.34 -16.79 -2.45
CA LEU A 108 1.12 -17.17 -1.26
C LEU A 108 1.89 -18.49 -1.43
N GLN A 109 1.33 -19.43 -2.21
CA GLN A 109 1.89 -20.78 -2.40
C GLN A 109 3.10 -20.84 -3.32
N GLN A 110 3.41 -19.78 -4.07
CA GLN A 110 4.52 -19.74 -5.02
C GLN A 110 5.72 -18.91 -4.53
N ALA A 111 5.62 -18.30 -3.37
CA ALA A 111 6.68 -17.48 -2.81
C ALA A 111 7.76 -18.35 -2.15
N THR A 112 8.62 -18.97 -2.96
CA THR A 112 9.80 -19.69 -2.48
C THR A 112 10.88 -18.76 -1.91
N ASP A 113 10.87 -17.48 -2.33
CA ASP A 113 11.68 -16.40 -1.78
C ASP A 113 10.86 -15.11 -1.79
N SER A 114 10.72 -14.47 -0.61
CA SER A 114 10.02 -13.19 -0.46
C SER A 114 10.63 -12.03 -1.26
N ARG A 115 11.79 -12.22 -1.87
CA ARG A 115 12.49 -11.23 -2.69
C ARG A 115 12.22 -11.38 -4.18
N SER A 116 11.89 -12.57 -4.65
CA SER A 116 11.79 -12.89 -6.08
C SER A 116 10.65 -12.16 -6.81
N TYR A 117 9.59 -11.74 -6.11
CA TYR A 117 8.44 -11.05 -6.71
C TYR A 117 8.50 -9.52 -6.60
N LYS A 118 9.45 -8.94 -5.85
CA LYS A 118 9.54 -7.48 -5.67
C LYS A 118 9.85 -6.77 -6.97
N GLU A 119 10.93 -7.14 -7.62
CA GLU A 119 11.36 -6.47 -8.86
C GLU A 119 10.31 -6.57 -9.97
N PRO A 120 9.68 -7.72 -10.25
CA PRO A 120 8.58 -7.79 -11.19
C PRO A 120 7.42 -6.86 -10.88
N VAL A 121 7.03 -6.71 -9.61
CA VAL A 121 5.94 -5.82 -9.18
C VAL A 121 6.31 -4.36 -9.42
N PHE A 122 7.52 -3.93 -9.02
CA PHE A 122 7.95 -2.55 -9.25
C PHE A 122 8.23 -2.25 -10.73
N THR A 123 8.66 -3.24 -11.50
CA THR A 123 8.79 -3.12 -12.96
C THR A 123 7.43 -2.92 -13.60
N LEU A 124 6.43 -3.74 -13.27
CA LEU A 124 5.05 -3.58 -13.74
C LEU A 124 4.50 -2.19 -13.40
N LEU A 125 4.71 -1.73 -12.15
CA LEU A 125 4.24 -0.43 -11.71
C LEU A 125 4.90 0.70 -12.53
N ARG A 126 6.23 0.64 -12.75
CA ARG A 126 7.00 1.66 -13.46
C ARG A 126 6.74 1.68 -14.96
N GLU A 127 6.65 0.52 -15.59
CA GLU A 127 6.68 0.40 -17.04
C GLU A 127 5.28 0.35 -17.67
N GLU A 128 4.27 -0.08 -16.91
CA GLU A 128 2.92 -0.25 -17.45
C GLU A 128 1.89 0.62 -16.70
N VAL A 129 1.82 0.49 -15.36
CA VAL A 129 0.71 1.08 -14.60
C VAL A 129 0.84 2.60 -14.52
N ILE A 130 2.00 3.13 -14.14
CA ILE A 130 2.23 4.58 -14.04
C ILE A 130 2.06 5.26 -15.40
N PRO A 131 2.64 4.78 -16.51
CA PRO A 131 2.41 5.36 -17.84
C PRO A 131 0.93 5.35 -18.25
N TYR A 132 0.21 4.27 -17.96
CA TYR A 132 -1.23 4.21 -18.24
C TYR A 132 -2.01 5.27 -17.44
N LEU A 133 -1.73 5.43 -16.15
CA LEU A 133 -2.39 6.42 -15.28
C LEU A 133 -2.05 7.86 -15.73
N THR A 134 -0.80 8.13 -16.09
CA THR A 134 -0.36 9.45 -16.57
C THR A 134 -1.08 9.82 -17.87
N ASN A 135 -1.15 8.90 -18.83
CA ASN A 135 -1.84 9.14 -20.10
C ASN A 135 -3.34 9.40 -19.90
N ARG A 136 -3.97 8.77 -18.91
CA ARG A 136 -5.38 9.04 -18.57
C ARG A 136 -5.57 10.41 -17.94
N ALA A 137 -4.69 10.80 -17.03
CA ALA A 137 -4.73 12.13 -16.42
C ALA A 137 -4.60 13.25 -17.47
N ASP A 138 -3.70 13.07 -18.46
CA ASP A 138 -3.50 14.00 -19.56
C ASP A 138 -4.71 14.04 -20.52
N ALA A 139 -5.46 12.93 -20.64
CA ALA A 139 -6.67 12.85 -21.47
C ALA A 139 -7.94 13.41 -20.79
N GLY A 140 -7.87 13.86 -19.55
CA GLY A 140 -8.97 14.51 -18.83
C GLY A 140 -10.08 13.55 -18.36
N TYR A 141 -9.76 12.28 -18.13
CA TYR A 141 -10.68 11.29 -17.55
C TYR A 141 -10.49 11.14 -16.04
#